data_50473354f00ce6462345044dadfe1a49
#
_entry.id   50473354f00ce6462345044dadfe1a49
#
_cell.length_a   1.000
_cell.length_b   1.000
_cell.length_c   1.000
_cell.angle_alpha   90.00
_cell.angle_beta   90.00
_cell.angle_gamma   90.00
#
_symmetry.space_group_name_H-M   'P 1'
#
loop_
_entity.id
_entity.type
_entity.pdbx_description
1 polymer ?
#
loop_
_entity_poly.entity_id
_entity_poly.type
_entity_poly.pdbx_seq_one_letter_code
_entity_poly.pdbx_strand_id
1 'polypeptide(L)'
;MHAYTQVRFEAAPAFSDYHPDAPGGTPGGRSILTQPVSATILGSDIDKLRPPRPELTLYGLAIGSGKELWHFYRATQRLESFLYVAKRLVKFGFDRSVRGRSMLLTNGNALAARLFRSACELGVPIWLDSPVRTLIRNDRGHVVGAEVLTPKGRRRVLANKGVVLACGGFPFDFARRQTLYNHCAGESEHWSAASPGNTGDGVRLGESVGGEVVKDYPNAGAWAPTSLVPRKDGTKGPFPHFIDRGKPGVIAVSRAGRRFVNEANSYHDFVQGMECACPSDQPAEAFLIADHRTIRKYGLGHVKPAPLPLQPSIRSGYLMRGNTLAELASVAGIERNAFEETVARWNADVPTGTDTAFGKGSTAYNRFHGDPEVKPNPCLAPIATGPFYAVRVVPGDIGTFAGLKTDEHARVIGPDNTPLKGLYAVGNDMASVLGGNYSGGGITLGPGMTFGYIAGLHAASERN
;
A
#
# COMPACT_ATOMS: atom_id res chain seq x y z
N MET A 1 22.93 5.06 -0.17
CA MET A 1 22.17 5.06 -1.44
C MET A 1 22.24 6.43 -2.13
N HIS A 2 21.83 7.52 -1.50
CA HIS A 2 21.78 8.86 -2.14
C HIS A 2 23.13 9.30 -2.77
N ALA A 3 24.24 9.03 -2.11
CA ALA A 3 25.58 9.44 -2.58
C ALA A 3 26.17 8.54 -3.67
N TYR A 4 25.84 7.25 -3.67
CA TYR A 4 26.53 6.24 -4.51
C TYR A 4 25.64 5.54 -5.53
N THR A 5 24.37 5.95 -5.67
CA THR A 5 23.40 5.35 -6.60
C THR A 5 22.61 6.45 -7.29
N GLN A 6 21.75 6.07 -8.25
CA GLN A 6 20.81 6.99 -8.89
C GLN A 6 19.63 7.38 -7.98
N VAL A 7 19.49 6.76 -6.80
CA VAL A 7 18.40 7.07 -5.87
C VAL A 7 18.57 8.48 -5.31
N ARG A 8 17.48 9.26 -5.37
CA ARG A 8 17.40 10.62 -4.81
C ARG A 8 16.17 10.73 -3.96
N PHE A 9 16.35 11.15 -2.72
CA PHE A 9 15.29 11.40 -1.77
C PHE A 9 15.12 12.88 -1.50
N GLU A 10 13.92 13.26 -1.10
CA GLU A 10 13.60 14.56 -0.53
C GLU A 10 12.90 14.36 0.83
N ALA A 11 13.10 15.27 1.74
CA ALA A 11 12.45 15.25 3.04
C ALA A 11 10.95 15.55 2.89
N ALA A 12 10.13 14.90 3.70
CA ALA A 12 8.70 15.15 3.83
C ALA A 12 8.38 15.66 5.25
N PRO A 13 8.76 16.92 5.58
CA PRO A 13 8.75 17.42 6.95
C PRO A 13 7.36 17.46 7.58
N ALA A 14 6.31 17.60 6.78
CA ALA A 14 4.92 17.59 7.26
C ALA A 14 4.30 16.19 7.36
N PHE A 15 5.02 15.14 6.93
CA PHE A 15 4.49 13.79 6.99
C PHE A 15 4.67 13.22 8.40
N SER A 16 3.55 13.05 9.11
CA SER A 16 3.49 12.57 10.49
C SER A 16 3.75 11.06 10.58
N ASP A 17 4.30 10.62 11.70
CA ASP A 17 4.20 9.20 12.10
C ASP A 17 2.71 8.83 12.21
N TYR A 18 2.37 7.54 12.04
CA TYR A 18 0.97 7.09 12.07
C TYR A 18 0.36 7.16 13.47
N HIS A 19 1.20 7.07 14.49
CA HIS A 19 0.86 7.23 15.90
C HIS A 19 1.73 8.35 16.52
N PRO A 20 1.50 9.63 16.15
CA PRO A 20 2.38 10.73 16.56
C PRO A 20 2.36 10.99 18.07
N ASP A 21 1.28 10.61 18.74
CA ASP A 21 1.06 10.81 20.18
C ASP A 21 1.60 9.64 21.03
N ALA A 22 2.08 8.56 20.40
CA ALA A 22 2.72 7.45 21.10
C ALA A 22 4.13 7.85 21.61
N PRO A 23 4.65 7.21 22.68
CA PRO A 23 6.01 7.44 23.13
C PRO A 23 7.01 7.31 21.99
N GLY A 24 7.81 8.36 21.75
CA GLY A 24 8.75 8.43 20.65
C GLY A 24 8.15 8.77 19.29
N GLY A 25 6.82 8.95 19.17
CA GLY A 25 6.15 9.43 17.97
C GLY A 25 6.45 10.91 17.69
N THR A 26 6.27 11.34 16.43
CA THR A 26 6.46 12.75 16.03
C THR A 26 5.41 13.19 15.00
N PRO A 27 4.97 14.46 15.06
CA PRO A 27 4.04 15.00 14.07
C PRO A 27 4.66 15.22 12.69
N GLY A 28 5.95 14.96 12.49
CA GLY A 28 6.62 15.06 11.19
C GLY A 28 8.14 14.93 11.28
N GLY A 29 8.79 15.05 10.12
CA GLY A 29 10.25 15.16 10.02
C GLY A 29 11.03 13.85 9.83
N ARG A 30 10.39 12.68 9.89
CA ARG A 30 11.07 11.38 9.74
C ARG A 30 10.92 10.74 8.38
N SER A 31 9.95 11.16 7.60
CA SER A 31 9.65 10.54 6.30
C SER A 31 10.47 11.17 5.18
N ILE A 32 10.90 10.32 4.25
CA ILE A 32 11.53 10.74 3.00
C ILE A 32 10.72 10.21 1.83
N LEU A 33 10.66 10.98 0.75
CA LEU A 33 10.01 10.62 -0.49
C LEU A 33 11.05 10.47 -1.59
N THR A 34 10.82 9.56 -2.53
CA THR A 34 11.66 9.45 -3.72
C THR A 34 11.32 10.59 -4.68
N GLN A 35 12.33 11.35 -5.10
CA GLN A 35 12.16 12.38 -6.12
C GLN A 35 11.69 11.78 -7.44
N PRO A 36 10.70 12.40 -8.12
CA PRO A 36 10.29 11.99 -9.46
C PRO A 36 11.48 11.94 -10.44
N VAL A 37 11.37 11.10 -11.46
CA VAL A 37 12.42 10.93 -12.45
C VAL A 37 11.85 10.70 -13.83
N SER A 38 12.56 11.16 -14.87
CA SER A 38 12.23 10.79 -16.24
C SER A 38 12.57 9.33 -16.49
N ALA A 39 11.64 8.60 -17.08
CA ALA A 39 11.86 7.21 -17.50
C ALA A 39 12.98 7.04 -18.54
N THR A 40 13.43 8.14 -19.15
CA THR A 40 14.57 8.14 -20.09
C THR A 40 15.87 7.64 -19.46
N ILE A 41 16.00 7.67 -18.12
CA ILE A 41 17.17 7.09 -17.44
C ILE A 41 17.33 5.58 -17.70
N LEU A 42 16.26 4.88 -18.04
CA LEU A 42 16.25 3.45 -18.33
C LEU A 42 16.53 3.15 -19.81
N GLY A 43 16.43 4.13 -20.71
CA GLY A 43 16.59 3.90 -22.14
C GLY A 43 15.64 2.83 -22.67
N SER A 44 16.18 1.81 -23.36
CA SER A 44 15.45 0.65 -23.85
C SER A 44 14.94 -0.29 -22.74
N ASP A 45 15.51 -0.20 -21.54
CA ASP A 45 15.14 -1.07 -20.43
C ASP A 45 13.86 -0.67 -19.71
N ILE A 46 13.20 0.42 -20.16
CA ILE A 46 11.95 0.89 -19.56
C ILE A 46 10.84 -0.17 -19.56
N ASP A 47 10.81 -1.04 -20.56
CA ASP A 47 9.79 -2.08 -20.70
C ASP A 47 9.96 -3.21 -19.66
N LYS A 48 11.13 -3.30 -19.04
CA LYS A 48 11.39 -4.19 -17.90
C LYS A 48 10.79 -3.65 -16.60
N LEU A 49 10.46 -2.37 -16.54
CA LEU A 49 9.80 -1.75 -15.38
C LEU A 49 8.29 -1.88 -15.51
N ARG A 50 7.66 -2.58 -14.55
CA ARG A 50 6.19 -2.69 -14.51
C ARG A 50 5.55 -1.31 -14.42
N PRO A 51 4.51 -1.04 -15.22
CA PRO A 51 3.75 0.22 -15.11
C PRO A 51 3.02 0.30 -13.76
N PRO A 52 2.65 1.51 -13.32
CA PRO A 52 1.83 1.66 -12.12
C PRO A 52 0.46 0.99 -12.30
N ARG A 53 -0.15 0.56 -11.19
CA ARG A 53 -1.49 -0.04 -11.21
C ARG A 53 -2.50 0.92 -11.82
N PRO A 54 -3.30 0.48 -12.80
CA PRO A 54 -4.29 1.37 -13.44
C PRO A 54 -5.25 2.03 -12.46
N GLU A 55 -5.67 1.30 -11.41
CA GLU A 55 -6.60 1.77 -10.38
C GLU A 55 -6.06 2.99 -9.62
N LEU A 56 -4.73 3.09 -9.45
CA LEU A 56 -4.06 4.20 -8.75
C LEU A 56 -3.68 5.36 -9.65
N THR A 57 -4.07 5.32 -10.92
CA THR A 57 -3.72 6.35 -11.90
C THR A 57 -4.94 7.15 -12.35
N LEU A 58 -4.70 8.30 -12.94
CA LEU A 58 -5.69 9.04 -13.70
C LEU A 58 -5.50 8.67 -15.18
N TYR A 59 -6.24 7.65 -15.65
CA TYR A 59 -6.15 7.13 -17.04
C TYR A 59 -4.73 6.75 -17.49
N GLY A 60 -3.90 6.26 -16.57
CA GLY A 60 -2.50 5.89 -16.82
C GLY A 60 -1.49 6.95 -16.39
N LEU A 61 -1.93 8.15 -16.02
CA LEU A 61 -1.09 9.18 -15.41
C LEU A 61 -0.92 8.86 -13.91
N ALA A 62 0.29 8.54 -13.49
CA ALA A 62 0.64 8.47 -12.08
C ALA A 62 0.80 9.88 -11.51
N ILE A 63 0.18 10.13 -10.35
CA ILE A 63 0.27 11.40 -9.63
C ILE A 63 1.25 11.20 -8.46
N GLY A 64 2.22 12.10 -8.33
CA GLY A 64 3.16 12.10 -7.22
C GLY A 64 2.50 12.51 -5.91
N SER A 65 3.05 12.03 -4.81
CA SER A 65 2.64 12.43 -3.46
C SER A 65 3.02 13.89 -3.17
N GLY A 66 2.42 14.47 -2.12
CA GLY A 66 2.75 15.82 -1.66
C GLY A 66 2.21 16.93 -2.57
N LYS A 67 3.08 17.83 -3.03
CA LYS A 67 2.69 19.05 -3.77
C LYS A 67 1.92 18.78 -5.06
N GLU A 68 2.28 17.72 -5.80
CA GLU A 68 1.58 17.39 -7.05
C GLU A 68 0.13 17.00 -6.78
N LEU A 69 -0.10 16.12 -5.80
CA LEU A 69 -1.46 15.71 -5.43
C LEU A 69 -2.31 16.90 -4.97
N TRP A 70 -1.70 17.85 -4.26
CA TRP A 70 -2.35 19.08 -3.82
C TRP A 70 -2.84 19.92 -5.02
N HIS A 71 -2.04 20.08 -6.09
CA HIS A 71 -2.47 20.77 -7.30
C HIS A 71 -3.63 20.06 -8.01
N PHE A 72 -3.63 18.71 -8.05
CA PHE A 72 -4.73 17.96 -8.64
C PHE A 72 -6.06 18.14 -7.88
N TYR A 73 -6.04 18.22 -6.54
CA TYR A 73 -7.26 18.50 -5.76
C TYR A 73 -7.78 19.92 -5.96
N ARG A 74 -6.93 20.86 -6.30
CA ARG A 74 -7.27 22.29 -6.43
C ARG A 74 -7.28 22.81 -7.86
N ALA A 75 -7.21 21.92 -8.82
CA ALA A 75 -7.17 22.29 -10.25
C ALA A 75 -8.38 23.13 -10.70
N THR A 76 -9.56 22.93 -10.11
CA THR A 76 -10.78 23.70 -10.42
C THR A 76 -11.00 24.92 -9.51
N GLN A 77 -10.09 25.17 -8.54
CA GLN A 77 -10.26 26.20 -7.53
C GLN A 77 -9.19 27.30 -7.61
N ARG A 78 -8.00 26.99 -8.14
CA ARG A 78 -6.86 27.90 -8.21
C ARG A 78 -6.23 27.86 -9.60
N LEU A 79 -6.00 29.04 -10.19
CA LEU A 79 -5.43 29.18 -11.53
C LEU A 79 -4.02 28.54 -11.63
N GLU A 80 -3.18 28.73 -10.61
CA GLU A 80 -1.86 28.09 -10.54
C GLU A 80 -1.95 26.57 -10.64
N SER A 81 -2.88 25.96 -9.89
CA SER A 81 -3.10 24.52 -9.89
C SER A 81 -3.69 24.04 -11.22
N PHE A 82 -4.59 24.80 -11.82
CA PHE A 82 -5.11 24.53 -13.16
C PHE A 82 -4.00 24.49 -14.20
N LEU A 83 -3.14 25.52 -14.25
CA LEU A 83 -2.02 25.59 -15.19
C LEU A 83 -1.02 24.46 -14.98
N TYR A 84 -0.72 24.12 -13.73
CA TYR A 84 0.14 22.98 -13.41
C TYR A 84 -0.45 21.67 -13.95
N VAL A 85 -1.72 21.38 -13.64
CA VAL A 85 -2.40 20.14 -14.07
C VAL A 85 -2.55 20.11 -15.60
N ALA A 86 -2.91 21.23 -16.25
CA ALA A 86 -2.99 21.31 -17.69
C ALA A 86 -1.64 20.97 -18.36
N LYS A 87 -0.53 21.56 -17.89
CA LYS A 87 0.82 21.25 -18.37
C LYS A 87 1.16 19.76 -18.18
N ARG A 88 0.78 19.17 -17.03
CA ARG A 88 1.01 17.74 -16.75
C ARG A 88 0.21 16.85 -17.70
N LEU A 89 -1.05 17.19 -17.98
CA LEU A 89 -1.93 16.43 -18.88
C LEU A 89 -1.45 16.52 -20.34
N VAL A 90 -1.05 17.70 -20.80
CA VAL A 90 -0.51 17.88 -22.17
C VAL A 90 0.78 17.05 -22.32
N LYS A 91 1.72 17.16 -21.35
CA LYS A 91 2.93 16.34 -21.37
C LYS A 91 2.61 14.85 -21.37
N PHE A 92 1.68 14.40 -20.54
CA PHE A 92 1.27 13.00 -20.48
C PHE A 92 0.63 12.54 -21.82
N GLY A 93 -0.21 13.37 -22.43
CA GLY A 93 -0.80 13.10 -23.75
C GLY A 93 0.28 12.90 -24.82
N PHE A 94 1.28 13.78 -24.84
CA PHE A 94 2.43 13.67 -25.76
C PHE A 94 3.25 12.39 -25.47
N ASP A 95 3.64 12.15 -24.21
CA ASP A 95 4.39 10.96 -23.82
C ASP A 95 3.65 9.67 -24.25
N ARG A 96 2.33 9.63 -24.02
CA ARG A 96 1.50 8.47 -24.36
C ARG A 96 1.39 8.24 -25.88
N SER A 97 1.28 9.31 -26.67
CA SER A 97 1.21 9.21 -28.13
C SER A 97 2.53 8.75 -28.76
N VAL A 98 3.67 9.22 -28.21
CA VAL A 98 4.99 8.92 -28.78
C VAL A 98 5.61 7.66 -28.18
N ARG A 99 5.36 7.38 -26.88
CA ARG A 99 6.04 6.34 -26.09
C ARG A 99 5.10 5.26 -25.55
N GLY A 100 3.79 5.37 -25.77
CA GLY A 100 2.77 4.44 -25.27
C GLY A 100 2.50 4.53 -23.76
N ARG A 101 3.28 5.30 -22.99
CA ARG A 101 3.21 5.40 -21.53
C ARG A 101 3.68 6.74 -21.00
N SER A 102 3.35 7.05 -19.74
CA SER A 102 3.92 8.22 -19.05
C SER A 102 5.43 8.09 -18.89
N MET A 103 6.15 9.15 -19.24
CA MET A 103 7.61 9.22 -19.08
C MET A 103 8.03 9.90 -17.76
N LEU A 104 7.12 10.43 -16.97
CA LEU A 104 7.43 10.86 -15.61
C LEU A 104 7.06 9.73 -14.63
N LEU A 105 8.05 9.19 -13.97
CA LEU A 105 7.90 8.19 -12.91
C LEU A 105 7.88 8.88 -11.55
N THR A 106 6.95 8.47 -10.70
CA THR A 106 6.73 9.03 -9.36
C THR A 106 6.66 7.92 -8.32
N ASN A 107 6.81 8.28 -7.05
CA ASN A 107 6.65 7.36 -5.91
C ASN A 107 7.47 6.07 -6.05
N GLY A 108 6.86 4.91 -5.85
CA GLY A 108 7.52 3.60 -5.94
C GLY A 108 8.09 3.28 -7.32
N ASN A 109 7.47 3.74 -8.42
CA ASN A 109 8.03 3.55 -9.75
C ASN A 109 9.32 4.35 -9.96
N ALA A 110 9.42 5.55 -9.38
CA ALA A 110 10.66 6.34 -9.41
C ALA A 110 11.77 5.64 -8.62
N LEU A 111 11.46 5.10 -7.45
CA LEU A 111 12.43 4.35 -6.64
C LEU A 111 12.93 3.10 -7.39
N ALA A 112 12.02 2.29 -7.91
CA ALA A 112 12.34 1.07 -8.64
C ALA A 112 13.19 1.37 -9.90
N ALA A 113 12.83 2.41 -10.67
CA ALA A 113 13.60 2.82 -11.85
C ALA A 113 15.03 3.26 -11.50
N ARG A 114 15.18 4.05 -10.44
CA ARG A 114 16.50 4.51 -9.98
C ARG A 114 17.37 3.38 -9.46
N LEU A 115 16.79 2.44 -8.70
CA LEU A 115 17.50 1.23 -8.23
C LEU A 115 17.90 0.34 -9.41
N PHE A 116 16.96 0.09 -10.34
CA PHE A 116 17.21 -0.68 -11.53
C PHE A 116 18.35 -0.08 -12.38
N ARG A 117 18.31 1.24 -12.61
CA ARG A 117 19.40 1.93 -13.32
C ARG A 117 20.74 1.78 -12.61
N SER A 118 20.75 1.91 -11.27
CA SER A 118 21.98 1.75 -10.47
C SER A 118 22.54 0.33 -10.59
N ALA A 119 21.68 -0.69 -10.56
CA ALA A 119 22.11 -2.08 -10.77
C ALA A 119 22.72 -2.28 -12.16
N CYS A 120 22.12 -1.72 -13.21
CA CYS A 120 22.65 -1.77 -14.58
C CYS A 120 24.02 -1.08 -14.69
N GLU A 121 24.18 0.10 -14.08
CA GLU A 121 25.46 0.84 -14.09
C GLU A 121 26.58 0.08 -13.37
N LEU A 122 26.23 -0.72 -12.36
CA LEU A 122 27.17 -1.58 -11.65
C LEU A 122 27.39 -2.93 -12.35
N GLY A 123 26.81 -3.16 -13.52
CA GLY A 123 26.94 -4.40 -14.27
C GLY A 123 26.27 -5.61 -13.62
N VAL A 124 25.31 -5.41 -12.71
CA VAL A 124 24.57 -6.51 -12.07
C VAL A 124 23.65 -7.17 -13.10
N PRO A 125 23.84 -8.47 -13.41
CA PRO A 125 22.98 -9.17 -14.36
C PRO A 125 21.59 -9.37 -13.78
N ILE A 126 20.56 -8.95 -14.52
CA ILE A 126 19.15 -9.08 -14.13
C ILE A 126 18.48 -10.08 -15.07
N TRP A 127 18.01 -11.19 -14.51
CA TRP A 127 17.32 -12.23 -15.24
C TRP A 127 15.82 -12.12 -15.02
N LEU A 128 15.08 -11.85 -16.07
CA LEU A 128 13.62 -11.86 -16.06
C LEU A 128 13.11 -13.27 -16.36
N ASP A 129 11.85 -13.55 -15.99
CA ASP A 129 11.18 -14.83 -16.21
C ASP A 129 12.04 -16.04 -15.78
N SER A 130 12.73 -15.86 -14.66
CA SER A 130 13.75 -16.81 -14.19
C SER A 130 13.50 -17.18 -12.72
N PRO A 131 12.37 -17.87 -12.40
CA PRO A 131 12.05 -18.26 -11.03
C PRO A 131 13.09 -19.23 -10.46
N VAL A 132 13.47 -18.98 -9.20
CA VAL A 132 14.28 -19.90 -8.39
C VAL A 132 13.40 -21.06 -7.95
N ARG A 133 13.88 -22.29 -8.07
CA ARG A 133 13.14 -23.51 -7.72
C ARG A 133 13.62 -24.14 -6.42
N THR A 134 14.94 -24.21 -6.24
CA THR A 134 15.56 -24.81 -5.05
C THR A 134 16.82 -24.05 -4.68
N LEU A 135 17.20 -24.11 -3.42
CA LEU A 135 18.50 -23.69 -2.95
C LEU A 135 19.49 -24.86 -3.01
N ILE A 136 20.74 -24.58 -3.35
CA ILE A 136 21.82 -25.57 -3.42
C ILE A 136 22.60 -25.52 -2.13
N ARG A 137 22.77 -26.67 -1.47
CA ARG A 137 23.63 -26.82 -0.29
C ARG A 137 24.87 -27.65 -0.63
N ASN A 138 25.97 -27.36 0.03
CA ASN A 138 27.17 -28.23 0.01
C ASN A 138 27.05 -29.30 1.09
N ASP A 139 28.08 -30.19 1.15
CA ASP A 139 28.14 -31.31 2.10
C ASP A 139 28.13 -30.86 3.60
N ARG A 140 28.47 -29.59 3.86
CA ARG A 140 28.40 -29.00 5.20
C ARG A 140 27.03 -28.37 5.51
N GLY A 141 26.06 -28.50 4.62
CA GLY A 141 24.74 -27.92 4.76
C GLY A 141 24.66 -26.42 4.47
N HIS A 142 25.74 -25.75 4.10
CA HIS A 142 25.74 -24.32 3.76
C HIS A 142 25.06 -24.06 2.42
N VAL A 143 24.30 -22.96 2.31
CA VAL A 143 23.70 -22.54 1.03
C VAL A 143 24.79 -21.92 0.15
N VAL A 144 25.00 -22.52 -1.02
CA VAL A 144 26.07 -22.15 -1.95
C VAL A 144 25.53 -21.79 -3.35
N GLY A 145 24.23 -21.63 -3.50
CA GLY A 145 23.63 -21.26 -4.77
C GLY A 145 22.16 -21.59 -4.88
N ALA A 146 21.65 -21.56 -6.09
CA ALA A 146 20.26 -21.83 -6.40
C ALA A 146 20.09 -22.49 -7.77
N GLU A 147 19.03 -23.28 -7.94
CA GLU A 147 18.55 -23.74 -9.24
C GLU A 147 17.49 -22.77 -9.77
N VAL A 148 17.72 -22.26 -10.95
CA VAL A 148 16.91 -21.27 -11.62
C VAL A 148 16.32 -21.86 -12.90
N LEU A 149 15.01 -21.72 -13.09
CA LEU A 149 14.36 -22.08 -14.34
C LEU A 149 14.35 -20.86 -15.26
N THR A 150 15.24 -20.85 -16.22
CA THR A 150 15.30 -19.78 -17.24
C THR A 150 14.49 -20.15 -18.47
N PRO A 151 14.17 -19.21 -19.39
CA PRO A 151 13.56 -19.53 -20.67
C PRO A 151 14.37 -20.51 -21.53
N LYS A 152 15.69 -20.66 -21.24
CA LYS A 152 16.60 -21.60 -21.91
C LYS A 152 16.79 -22.93 -21.16
N GLY A 153 15.99 -23.17 -20.12
CA GLY A 153 16.07 -24.39 -19.30
C GLY A 153 16.62 -24.17 -17.90
N ARG A 154 16.78 -25.25 -17.14
CA ARG A 154 17.29 -25.19 -15.76
C ARG A 154 18.76 -24.82 -15.75
N ARG A 155 19.14 -23.95 -14.83
CA ARG A 155 20.53 -23.55 -14.56
C ARG A 155 20.84 -23.61 -13.08
N ARG A 156 22.01 -24.09 -12.75
CA ARG A 156 22.61 -24.00 -11.41
C ARG A 156 23.45 -22.73 -11.36
N VAL A 157 23.16 -21.86 -10.43
CA VAL A 157 23.90 -20.63 -10.18
C VAL A 157 24.57 -20.77 -8.82
N LEU A 158 25.91 -20.81 -8.82
CA LEU A 158 26.68 -20.85 -7.57
C LEU A 158 26.96 -19.43 -7.06
N ALA A 159 26.91 -19.27 -5.77
CA ALA A 159 27.14 -18.02 -5.07
C ALA A 159 28.40 -18.13 -4.20
N ASN A 160 29.37 -17.27 -4.44
CA ASN A 160 30.63 -17.26 -3.68
C ASN A 160 30.45 -16.72 -2.26
N LYS A 161 29.44 -15.85 -2.02
CA LYS A 161 29.24 -15.16 -0.74
C LYS A 161 27.91 -15.48 -0.07
N GLY A 162 26.95 -15.99 -0.82
CA GLY A 162 25.64 -16.36 -0.31
C GLY A 162 24.48 -15.99 -1.22
N VAL A 163 23.28 -16.34 -0.82
CA VAL A 163 22.00 -16.08 -1.50
C VAL A 163 21.16 -15.18 -0.62
N VAL A 164 20.58 -14.14 -1.22
CA VAL A 164 19.66 -13.22 -0.53
C VAL A 164 18.23 -13.46 -1.05
N LEU A 165 17.32 -13.84 -0.17
CA LEU A 165 15.89 -13.96 -0.46
C LEU A 165 15.25 -12.58 -0.36
N ALA A 166 14.68 -12.10 -1.46
CA ALA A 166 14.05 -10.77 -1.58
C ALA A 166 12.81 -10.83 -2.50
N CYS A 167 12.03 -11.92 -2.40
CA CYS A 167 10.90 -12.24 -3.29
C CYS A 167 9.61 -11.49 -2.91
N GLY A 168 9.58 -10.75 -1.80
CA GLY A 168 8.49 -9.84 -1.42
C GLY A 168 7.41 -10.45 -0.56
N GLY A 169 7.68 -11.53 0.15
CA GLY A 169 6.75 -12.17 1.09
C GLY A 169 5.66 -13.00 0.41
N PHE A 170 4.52 -13.19 1.11
CA PHE A 170 3.51 -14.17 0.72
C PHE A 170 2.07 -13.63 0.56
N PRO A 171 1.82 -12.39 0.10
CA PRO A 171 0.44 -11.87 -0.01
C PRO A 171 -0.46 -12.67 -0.96
N PHE A 172 0.10 -13.45 -1.87
CA PHE A 172 -0.61 -14.32 -2.81
C PHE A 172 -0.40 -15.82 -2.56
N ASP A 173 0.11 -16.20 -1.40
CA ASP A 173 0.11 -17.59 -0.89
C ASP A 173 -1.15 -17.79 -0.05
N PHE A 174 -2.24 -18.23 -0.69
CA PHE A 174 -3.56 -18.34 -0.03
C PHE A 174 -3.54 -19.33 1.13
N ALA A 175 -2.83 -20.43 1.03
CA ALA A 175 -2.73 -21.42 2.10
C ALA A 175 -2.05 -20.83 3.34
N ARG A 176 -0.97 -20.07 3.14
CA ARG A 176 -0.25 -19.40 4.23
C ARG A 176 -1.08 -18.27 4.84
N ARG A 177 -1.81 -17.50 4.05
CA ARG A 177 -2.74 -16.49 4.55
C ARG A 177 -3.80 -17.07 5.46
N GLN A 178 -4.44 -18.18 5.08
CA GLN A 178 -5.46 -18.85 5.91
C GLN A 178 -4.94 -19.27 7.28
N THR A 179 -3.64 -19.52 7.42
CA THR A 179 -3.04 -19.91 8.70
C THR A 179 -2.51 -18.77 9.53
N LEU A 180 -2.14 -17.65 8.89
CA LEU A 180 -1.43 -16.56 9.56
C LEU A 180 -2.23 -15.26 9.66
N TYR A 181 -3.27 -15.06 8.85
CA TYR A 181 -4.12 -13.87 8.94
C TYR A 181 -5.24 -14.11 9.95
N ASN A 182 -5.48 -13.14 10.83
CA ASN A 182 -6.48 -13.27 11.91
C ASN A 182 -7.93 -13.25 11.40
N HIS A 183 -8.16 -12.63 10.22
CA HIS A 183 -9.46 -12.60 9.57
C HIS A 183 -9.54 -13.67 8.49
N CYS A 184 -10.77 -14.04 8.09
CA CYS A 184 -10.98 -14.94 6.98
C CYS A 184 -10.29 -14.40 5.72
N ALA A 185 -9.31 -15.14 5.24
CA ALA A 185 -8.39 -14.67 4.20
C ALA A 185 -8.62 -15.41 2.87
N GLY A 186 -9.87 -15.77 2.57
CA GLY A 186 -10.28 -16.33 1.30
C GLY A 186 -10.03 -15.37 0.13
N GLU A 187 -10.00 -15.87 -1.09
CA GLU A 187 -9.76 -15.05 -2.29
C GLU A 187 -10.78 -13.91 -2.47
N SER A 188 -12.03 -14.15 -2.04
CA SER A 188 -13.12 -13.17 -2.13
C SER A 188 -13.19 -12.18 -0.97
N GLU A 189 -12.47 -12.43 0.11
CA GLU A 189 -12.61 -11.76 1.40
C GLU A 189 -11.46 -10.82 1.71
N HIS A 190 -10.30 -11.08 1.11
CA HIS A 190 -9.10 -10.29 1.30
C HIS A 190 -8.41 -10.00 -0.05
N TRP A 191 -8.06 -8.74 -0.33
CA TRP A 191 -7.49 -8.34 -1.60
C TRP A 191 -6.17 -7.58 -1.41
N SER A 192 -5.09 -8.25 -1.76
CA SER A 192 -3.75 -7.65 -1.69
C SER A 192 -3.52 -6.62 -2.79
N ALA A 193 -2.98 -5.48 -2.42
CA ALA A 193 -2.42 -4.49 -3.34
C ALA A 193 -0.92 -4.69 -3.60
N ALA A 194 -0.31 -5.73 -3.06
CA ALA A 194 1.07 -6.11 -3.36
C ALA A 194 1.22 -6.64 -4.80
N SER A 195 2.45 -6.94 -5.22
CA SER A 195 2.70 -7.53 -6.52
C SER A 195 2.11 -8.96 -6.60
N PRO A 196 1.40 -9.33 -7.68
CA PRO A 196 0.88 -10.69 -7.85
C PRO A 196 1.96 -11.79 -7.86
N GLY A 197 3.22 -11.44 -8.13
CA GLY A 197 4.35 -12.36 -8.05
C GLY A 197 4.87 -12.63 -6.64
N ASN A 198 4.31 -11.99 -5.62
CA ASN A 198 4.71 -12.22 -4.22
C ASN A 198 3.94 -13.42 -3.66
N THR A 199 4.30 -14.61 -4.11
CA THR A 199 3.61 -15.87 -3.88
C THR A 199 4.24 -16.72 -2.76
N GLY A 200 5.11 -16.12 -1.92
CA GLY A 200 5.74 -16.81 -0.79
C GLY A 200 6.97 -17.64 -1.18
N ASP A 201 7.51 -17.46 -2.38
CA ASP A 201 8.63 -18.28 -2.88
C ASP A 201 9.87 -18.16 -1.99
N GLY A 202 10.24 -16.95 -1.59
CA GLY A 202 11.40 -16.72 -0.72
C GLY A 202 11.24 -17.39 0.65
N VAL A 203 10.06 -17.28 1.24
CA VAL A 203 9.76 -17.93 2.52
C VAL A 203 9.84 -19.46 2.39
N ARG A 204 9.20 -20.04 1.35
CA ARG A 204 9.27 -21.50 1.10
C ARG A 204 10.69 -21.98 0.85
N LEU A 205 11.49 -21.23 0.09
CA LEU A 205 12.89 -21.56 -0.15
C LEU A 205 13.68 -21.56 1.16
N GLY A 206 13.48 -20.57 2.03
CA GLY A 206 14.13 -20.52 3.33
C GLY A 206 13.74 -21.70 4.23
N GLU A 207 12.43 -22.00 4.31
CA GLU A 207 11.93 -23.17 5.07
C GLU A 207 12.49 -24.49 4.56
N SER A 208 12.66 -24.66 3.23
CA SER A 208 13.14 -25.88 2.61
C SER A 208 14.57 -26.25 3.02
N VAL A 209 15.34 -25.29 3.54
CA VAL A 209 16.72 -25.51 4.04
C VAL A 209 16.82 -25.36 5.54
N GLY A 210 15.70 -25.31 6.26
CA GLY A 210 15.64 -25.27 7.72
C GLY A 210 15.50 -23.86 8.31
N GLY A 211 15.13 -22.85 7.51
CA GLY A 211 14.82 -21.51 8.02
C GLY A 211 13.54 -21.48 8.85
N GLU A 212 13.58 -20.79 9.98
CA GLU A 212 12.44 -20.60 10.87
C GLU A 212 11.58 -19.41 10.40
N VAL A 213 10.25 -19.54 10.46
CA VAL A 213 9.29 -18.48 10.15
C VAL A 213 8.67 -17.95 11.44
N VAL A 214 8.72 -16.64 11.63
CA VAL A 214 7.99 -15.95 12.71
C VAL A 214 6.51 -15.92 12.37
N LYS A 215 5.66 -16.49 13.24
CA LYS A 215 4.22 -16.68 13.01
C LYS A 215 3.35 -15.98 14.06
N ASP A 216 3.92 -15.56 15.18
CA ASP A 216 3.27 -15.06 16.38
C ASP A 216 3.14 -13.53 16.43
N TYR A 217 3.24 -12.87 15.29
CA TYR A 217 2.94 -11.43 15.24
C TYR A 217 1.45 -11.14 15.39
N PRO A 218 1.07 -10.06 16.10
CA PRO A 218 -0.33 -9.66 16.23
C PRO A 218 -0.99 -9.40 14.88
N ASN A 219 -0.19 -8.99 13.89
CA ASN A 219 -0.62 -8.83 12.50
C ASN A 219 0.44 -9.43 11.58
N ALA A 220 0.06 -10.45 10.84
CA ALA A 220 0.97 -11.08 9.88
C ALA A 220 1.13 -10.28 8.58
N GLY A 221 0.27 -9.30 8.31
CA GLY A 221 0.29 -8.46 7.13
C GLY A 221 0.28 -6.96 7.42
N ALA A 222 0.76 -6.20 6.44
CA ALA A 222 0.67 -4.75 6.41
C ALA A 222 -0.72 -4.34 5.87
N TRP A 223 -1.70 -4.26 6.75
CA TRP A 223 -3.11 -4.10 6.38
C TRP A 223 -3.42 -2.79 5.70
N ALA A 224 -4.32 -2.81 4.71
CA ALA A 224 -4.92 -1.63 4.10
C ALA A 224 -6.33 -1.96 3.61
N PRO A 225 -7.39 -1.19 3.99
CA PRO A 225 -8.72 -1.43 3.48
C PRO A 225 -8.72 -1.22 1.97
N THR A 226 -9.34 -2.16 1.26
CA THR A 226 -9.27 -2.23 -0.20
C THR A 226 -10.66 -2.32 -0.81
N SER A 227 -10.94 -1.53 -1.82
CA SER A 227 -12.11 -1.68 -2.68
C SER A 227 -11.76 -2.32 -4.02
N LEU A 228 -12.74 -2.97 -4.63
CA LEU A 228 -12.55 -3.74 -5.85
C LEU A 228 -13.10 -2.97 -7.05
N VAL A 229 -12.19 -2.46 -7.88
CA VAL A 229 -12.54 -1.69 -9.09
C VAL A 229 -12.82 -2.64 -10.25
N PRO A 230 -14.04 -2.67 -10.79
CA PRO A 230 -14.34 -3.46 -11.98
C PRO A 230 -13.52 -2.98 -13.18
N ARG A 231 -12.94 -3.90 -13.93
CA ARG A 231 -12.20 -3.65 -15.16
C ARG A 231 -13.01 -4.04 -16.39
N LYS A 232 -12.64 -3.52 -17.56
CA LYS A 232 -13.31 -3.79 -18.82
C LYS A 232 -13.25 -5.26 -19.27
N ASP A 233 -12.24 -5.98 -18.82
CA ASP A 233 -12.04 -7.41 -19.11
C ASP A 233 -12.82 -8.33 -18.15
N GLY A 234 -13.69 -7.77 -17.30
CA GLY A 234 -14.47 -8.51 -16.30
C GLY A 234 -13.72 -8.82 -15.00
N THR A 235 -12.41 -8.57 -14.95
CA THR A 235 -11.63 -8.72 -13.73
C THR A 235 -11.84 -7.55 -12.77
N LYS A 236 -11.34 -7.67 -11.54
CA LYS A 236 -11.36 -6.60 -10.54
C LYS A 236 -9.95 -6.25 -10.13
N GLY A 237 -9.66 -4.96 -9.95
CA GLY A 237 -8.40 -4.45 -9.45
C GLY A 237 -8.51 -3.91 -8.04
N PRO A 238 -7.57 -4.21 -7.14
CA PRO A 238 -7.58 -3.68 -5.79
C PRO A 238 -7.19 -2.19 -5.79
N PHE A 239 -7.99 -1.38 -5.10
CA PHE A 239 -7.68 0.02 -4.78
C PHE A 239 -7.54 0.14 -3.25
N PRO A 240 -6.32 0.28 -2.72
CA PRO A 240 -6.10 0.49 -1.29
C PRO A 240 -6.42 1.94 -0.90
N HIS A 241 -7.19 2.10 0.17
CA HIS A 241 -7.62 3.39 0.69
C HIS A 241 -6.63 3.93 1.72
N PHE A 242 -5.68 4.77 1.28
CA PHE A 242 -4.65 5.33 2.17
C PHE A 242 -5.06 6.67 2.80
N ILE A 243 -5.60 7.59 2.01
CA ILE A 243 -5.78 9.00 2.42
C ILE A 243 -7.22 9.51 2.33
N ASP A 244 -8.04 8.97 1.44
CA ASP A 244 -9.40 9.43 1.16
C ASP A 244 -10.33 9.30 2.36
N ARG A 245 -10.11 8.29 3.22
CA ARG A 245 -10.85 8.07 4.47
C ARG A 245 -10.72 9.23 5.47
N GLY A 246 -9.57 9.93 5.48
CA GLY A 246 -9.31 11.09 6.33
C GLY A 246 -9.97 12.38 5.86
N LYS A 247 -10.57 12.42 4.66
CA LYS A 247 -11.21 13.63 4.13
C LYS A 247 -12.46 14.01 4.93
N PRO A 248 -12.71 15.33 5.10
CA PRO A 248 -13.91 15.79 5.79
C PRO A 248 -15.18 15.34 5.05
N GLY A 249 -16.17 14.87 5.81
CA GLY A 249 -17.42 14.33 5.26
C GLY A 249 -17.35 12.91 4.76
N VAL A 250 -16.27 12.16 5.06
CA VAL A 250 -16.18 10.71 4.83
C VAL A 250 -16.25 10.00 6.17
N ILE A 251 -17.15 9.05 6.34
CA ILE A 251 -17.21 8.13 7.48
C ILE A 251 -17.21 6.68 6.98
N ALA A 252 -16.92 5.75 7.88
CA ALA A 252 -17.01 4.32 7.61
C ALA A 252 -18.03 3.66 8.53
N VAL A 253 -18.90 2.83 7.96
CA VAL A 253 -19.88 2.08 8.73
C VAL A 253 -19.82 0.59 8.37
N SER A 254 -20.09 -0.28 9.35
CA SER A 254 -20.31 -1.70 9.13
C SER A 254 -21.72 -1.96 8.53
N ARG A 255 -22.04 -3.21 8.21
CA ARG A 255 -23.43 -3.60 7.82
C ARG A 255 -24.45 -3.25 8.90
N ALA A 256 -24.06 -3.24 10.17
CA ALA A 256 -24.92 -2.82 11.28
C ALA A 256 -25.18 -1.30 11.32
N GLY A 257 -24.73 -0.53 10.33
CA GLY A 257 -24.96 0.92 10.23
C GLY A 257 -24.17 1.75 11.21
N ARG A 258 -23.20 1.20 11.93
CA ARG A 258 -22.43 1.89 12.98
C ARG A 258 -20.98 2.11 12.55
N ARG A 259 -20.43 3.27 12.94
CA ARG A 259 -18.98 3.53 12.86
C ARG A 259 -18.25 2.62 13.85
N PHE A 260 -17.00 2.32 13.55
CA PHE A 260 -16.20 1.36 14.32
C PHE A 260 -14.76 1.82 14.54
N VAL A 261 -14.34 2.91 13.93
CA VAL A 261 -12.96 3.39 13.97
C VAL A 261 -12.90 4.89 13.68
N ASN A 262 -11.80 5.53 14.05
CA ASN A 262 -11.41 6.81 13.50
C ASN A 262 -10.90 6.59 12.06
N GLU A 263 -11.67 7.01 11.07
CA GLU A 263 -11.35 6.78 9.66
C GLU A 263 -10.08 7.49 9.20
N ALA A 264 -9.65 8.52 9.92
CA ALA A 264 -8.43 9.26 9.62
C ALA A 264 -7.17 8.64 10.25
N ASN A 265 -7.30 7.63 11.10
CA ASN A 265 -6.17 6.84 11.59
C ASN A 265 -5.50 6.04 10.47
N SER A 266 -4.40 5.38 10.80
CA SER A 266 -3.67 4.58 9.82
C SER A 266 -4.60 3.55 9.15
N TYR A 267 -4.31 3.24 7.91
CA TYR A 267 -5.07 2.23 7.19
C TYR A 267 -4.90 0.83 7.80
N HIS A 268 -3.82 0.61 8.53
CA HIS A 268 -3.58 -0.62 9.29
C HIS A 268 -4.57 -0.74 10.46
N ASP A 269 -4.69 0.31 11.28
CA ASP A 269 -5.65 0.38 12.39
C ASP A 269 -7.10 0.33 11.91
N PHE A 270 -7.37 0.89 10.73
CA PHE A 270 -8.70 0.83 10.14
C PHE A 270 -9.14 -0.62 9.88
N VAL A 271 -8.25 -1.46 9.33
CA VAL A 271 -8.56 -2.87 9.08
C VAL A 271 -8.74 -3.63 10.39
N GLN A 272 -7.88 -3.39 11.38
CA GLN A 272 -8.05 -3.99 12.71
C GLN A 272 -9.41 -3.61 13.33
N GLY A 273 -9.80 -2.33 13.26
CA GLY A 273 -11.13 -1.89 13.72
C GLY A 273 -12.26 -2.53 12.93
N MET A 274 -12.09 -2.75 11.63
CA MET A 274 -13.08 -3.42 10.79
C MET A 274 -13.24 -4.90 11.16
N GLU A 275 -12.14 -5.61 11.41
CA GLU A 275 -12.15 -7.01 11.88
C GLU A 275 -12.86 -7.14 13.24
N CYS A 276 -12.54 -6.25 14.19
CA CYS A 276 -13.17 -6.23 15.49
C CYS A 276 -14.68 -5.90 15.45
N ALA A 277 -15.12 -5.15 14.45
CA ALA A 277 -16.52 -4.75 14.31
C ALA A 277 -17.39 -5.76 13.56
N CYS A 278 -16.79 -6.74 12.90
CA CYS A 278 -17.49 -7.77 12.15
C CYS A 278 -17.61 -9.05 13.00
N PRO A 279 -18.74 -9.79 12.92
CA PRO A 279 -18.86 -11.11 13.52
C PRO A 279 -17.76 -12.05 13.01
N SER A 280 -17.22 -12.90 13.88
CA SER A 280 -16.11 -13.79 13.54
C SER A 280 -16.45 -14.88 12.50
N ASP A 281 -17.74 -15.14 12.30
CA ASP A 281 -18.29 -16.09 11.33
C ASP A 281 -18.62 -15.47 9.97
N GLN A 282 -18.38 -14.17 9.80
CA GLN A 282 -18.67 -13.42 8.59
C GLN A 282 -17.43 -12.74 8.03
N PRO A 283 -17.31 -12.61 6.69
CA PRO A 283 -16.26 -11.84 6.08
C PRO A 283 -16.28 -10.37 6.54
N ALA A 284 -15.14 -9.86 6.96
CA ALA A 284 -15.03 -8.46 7.39
C ALA A 284 -15.24 -7.52 6.19
N GLU A 285 -16.16 -6.59 6.33
CA GLU A 285 -16.41 -5.54 5.34
C GLU A 285 -16.96 -4.27 5.97
N ALA A 286 -16.81 -3.17 5.26
CA ALA A 286 -17.36 -1.88 5.64
C ALA A 286 -17.71 -1.04 4.41
N PHE A 287 -18.37 0.08 4.64
CA PHE A 287 -18.78 1.02 3.61
C PHE A 287 -18.25 2.41 3.95
N LEU A 288 -17.47 2.97 3.02
CA LEU A 288 -17.08 4.38 3.08
C LEU A 288 -18.23 5.22 2.55
N ILE A 289 -18.76 6.10 3.37
CA ILE A 289 -19.94 6.94 3.09
C ILE A 289 -19.51 8.37 2.83
N ALA A 290 -20.09 8.99 1.81
CA ALA A 290 -19.93 10.42 1.53
C ALA A 290 -21.20 11.02 0.92
N ASP A 291 -21.43 12.31 1.12
CA ASP A 291 -22.46 13.06 0.43
C ASP A 291 -21.99 13.59 -0.94
N HIS A 292 -22.88 14.21 -1.69
CA HIS A 292 -22.58 14.72 -3.03
C HIS A 292 -21.49 15.80 -3.03
N ARG A 293 -21.47 16.69 -2.05
CA ARG A 293 -20.46 17.75 -1.94
C ARG A 293 -19.08 17.19 -1.71
N THR A 294 -18.98 16.24 -0.80
CA THR A 294 -17.73 15.58 -0.42
C THR A 294 -17.13 14.81 -1.60
N ILE A 295 -17.94 13.96 -2.27
CA ILE A 295 -17.42 13.15 -3.38
C ILE A 295 -17.05 14.02 -4.59
N ARG A 296 -17.74 15.13 -4.82
CA ARG A 296 -17.40 16.07 -5.90
C ARG A 296 -16.13 16.85 -5.62
N LYS A 297 -15.83 17.12 -4.34
CA LYS A 297 -14.62 17.84 -3.93
C LYS A 297 -13.37 16.96 -3.86
N TYR A 298 -13.49 15.76 -3.28
CA TYR A 298 -12.33 14.92 -2.97
C TYR A 298 -12.27 13.62 -3.75
N GLY A 299 -13.39 13.18 -4.33
CA GLY A 299 -13.54 11.81 -4.81
C GLY A 299 -13.80 10.83 -3.66
N LEU A 300 -13.80 9.52 -3.96
CA LEU A 300 -13.87 8.45 -2.97
C LEU A 300 -13.29 7.18 -3.59
N GLY A 301 -12.17 6.71 -3.10
CA GLY A 301 -11.46 5.58 -3.68
C GLY A 301 -11.07 5.82 -5.15
N HIS A 302 -11.48 4.92 -6.02
CA HIS A 302 -11.23 5.07 -7.46
C HIS A 302 -12.03 6.21 -8.11
N VAL A 303 -13.12 6.64 -7.48
CA VAL A 303 -13.94 7.75 -7.98
C VAL A 303 -13.21 9.06 -7.88
N LYS A 304 -13.02 9.74 -9.00
CA LYS A 304 -12.29 11.00 -9.06
C LYS A 304 -13.20 12.18 -8.77
N PRO A 305 -12.67 13.31 -8.23
CA PRO A 305 -13.47 14.52 -7.97
C PRO A 305 -13.95 15.20 -9.26
N ALA A 306 -14.73 16.26 -9.12
CA ALA A 306 -15.11 17.12 -10.22
C ALA A 306 -13.87 17.64 -10.99
N PRO A 307 -13.97 17.81 -12.32
CA PRO A 307 -15.19 17.74 -13.16
C PRO A 307 -15.54 16.34 -13.69
N LEU A 308 -14.81 15.29 -13.27
CA LEU A 308 -15.02 13.95 -13.81
C LEU A 308 -16.39 13.38 -13.43
N PRO A 309 -17.05 12.62 -14.36
CA PRO A 309 -18.39 12.11 -14.13
C PRO A 309 -18.39 10.92 -13.14
N LEU A 310 -19.41 10.84 -12.30
CA LEU A 310 -19.62 9.73 -11.37
C LEU A 310 -20.29 8.51 -12.03
N GLN A 311 -21.02 8.75 -13.11
CA GLN A 311 -21.90 7.78 -13.76
C GLN A 311 -21.22 6.46 -14.18
N PRO A 312 -19.98 6.46 -14.71
CA PRO A 312 -19.27 5.21 -15.00
C PRO A 312 -19.09 4.32 -13.77
N SER A 313 -18.75 4.93 -12.62
CA SER A 313 -18.54 4.19 -11.35
C SER A 313 -19.87 3.68 -10.77
N ILE A 314 -20.96 4.41 -10.95
CA ILE A 314 -22.30 3.97 -10.54
C ILE A 314 -22.75 2.79 -11.41
N ARG A 315 -22.64 2.89 -12.74
CA ARG A 315 -23.03 1.83 -13.67
C ARG A 315 -22.23 0.53 -13.48
N SER A 316 -20.97 0.63 -13.10
CA SER A 316 -20.12 -0.53 -12.83
C SER A 316 -20.41 -1.20 -11.49
N GLY A 317 -21.28 -0.62 -10.65
CA GLY A 317 -21.56 -1.09 -9.29
C GLY A 317 -20.44 -0.79 -8.27
N TYR A 318 -19.37 -0.09 -8.68
CA TYR A 318 -18.32 0.32 -7.76
C TYR A 318 -18.79 1.37 -6.75
N LEU A 319 -19.57 2.35 -7.24
CA LEU A 319 -20.14 3.43 -6.45
C LEU A 319 -21.65 3.21 -6.27
N MET A 320 -22.08 2.90 -5.08
CA MET A 320 -23.48 2.81 -4.68
C MET A 320 -24.03 4.21 -4.49
N ARG A 321 -25.30 4.45 -4.83
CA ARG A 321 -25.96 5.76 -4.74
C ARG A 321 -27.38 5.61 -4.20
N GLY A 322 -27.76 6.50 -3.29
CA GLY A 322 -29.13 6.73 -2.85
C GLY A 322 -29.45 8.23 -2.83
N ASN A 323 -30.66 8.63 -3.16
CA ASN A 323 -31.09 10.03 -3.05
C ASN A 323 -31.28 10.43 -1.60
N THR A 324 -31.63 9.45 -0.76
CA THR A 324 -31.75 9.55 0.71
C THR A 324 -30.81 8.58 1.40
N LEU A 325 -30.58 8.75 2.70
CA LEU A 325 -29.82 7.80 3.52
C LEU A 325 -30.51 6.43 3.53
N ALA A 326 -31.84 6.40 3.61
CA ALA A 326 -32.64 5.19 3.57
C ALA A 326 -32.47 4.41 2.26
N GLU A 327 -32.48 5.08 1.12
CA GLU A 327 -32.23 4.47 -0.18
C GLU A 327 -30.80 3.92 -0.26
N LEU A 328 -29.81 4.70 0.22
CA LEU A 328 -28.42 4.23 0.24
C LEU A 328 -28.24 3.02 1.13
N ALA A 329 -28.87 2.99 2.31
CA ALA A 329 -28.84 1.86 3.23
C ALA A 329 -29.40 0.59 2.56
N SER A 330 -30.54 0.71 1.86
CA SER A 330 -31.16 -0.39 1.10
C SER A 330 -30.24 -0.90 -0.01
N VAL A 331 -29.64 -0.02 -0.81
CA VAL A 331 -28.73 -0.41 -1.91
C VAL A 331 -27.45 -1.07 -1.39
N ALA A 332 -26.91 -0.58 -0.27
CA ALA A 332 -25.68 -1.09 0.31
C ALA A 332 -25.88 -2.28 1.25
N GLY A 333 -27.11 -2.62 1.63
CA GLY A 333 -27.43 -3.67 2.59
C GLY A 333 -26.96 -3.32 4.00
N ILE A 334 -27.09 -2.03 4.39
CA ILE A 334 -26.74 -1.50 5.70
C ILE A 334 -28.03 -1.40 6.54
N GLU A 335 -27.94 -1.69 7.85
CA GLU A 335 -29.06 -1.50 8.77
C GLU A 335 -29.44 -0.01 8.81
N ARG A 336 -30.68 0.28 8.42
CA ARG A 336 -31.15 1.64 8.13
C ARG A 336 -31.16 2.56 9.35
N ASN A 337 -31.82 2.10 10.45
CA ASN A 337 -32.06 2.97 11.59
C ASN A 337 -30.76 3.37 12.29
N ALA A 338 -29.87 2.41 12.54
CA ALA A 338 -28.57 2.69 13.11
C ALA A 338 -27.68 3.53 12.19
N PHE A 339 -27.82 3.38 10.86
CA PHE A 339 -27.11 4.23 9.91
C PHE A 339 -27.59 5.68 9.94
N GLU A 340 -28.90 5.92 9.94
CA GLU A 340 -29.48 7.27 10.05
C GLU A 340 -29.09 7.91 11.40
N GLU A 341 -29.15 7.17 12.53
CA GLU A 341 -28.67 7.63 13.84
C GLU A 341 -27.16 7.97 13.81
N THR A 342 -26.35 7.13 13.17
CA THR A 342 -24.92 7.35 13.04
C THR A 342 -24.61 8.65 12.31
N VAL A 343 -25.27 8.89 11.18
CA VAL A 343 -25.10 10.14 10.41
C VAL A 343 -25.63 11.34 11.19
N ALA A 344 -26.74 11.21 11.89
CA ALA A 344 -27.28 12.29 12.73
C ALA A 344 -26.29 12.69 13.84
N ARG A 345 -25.72 11.73 14.56
CA ARG A 345 -24.70 11.96 15.59
C ARG A 345 -23.45 12.60 15.00
N TRP A 346 -22.94 12.07 13.89
CA TRP A 346 -21.82 12.67 13.17
C TRP A 346 -22.08 14.14 12.82
N ASN A 347 -23.25 14.44 12.26
CA ASN A 347 -23.59 15.81 11.89
C ASN A 347 -23.73 16.76 13.09
N ALA A 348 -24.15 16.25 14.25
CA ALA A 348 -24.21 17.03 15.49
C ALA A 348 -22.80 17.36 16.05
N ASP A 349 -21.82 16.48 15.84
CA ASP A 349 -20.43 16.68 16.24
C ASP A 349 -19.69 17.72 15.37
N VAL A 350 -20.02 17.81 14.09
CA VAL A 350 -19.30 18.67 13.13
C VAL A 350 -19.16 20.13 13.56
N PRO A 351 -20.22 20.84 14.02
CA PRO A 351 -20.12 22.23 14.46
C PRO A 351 -19.22 22.43 15.68
N THR A 352 -19.12 21.41 16.55
CA THR A 352 -18.26 21.45 17.75
C THR A 352 -16.78 21.34 17.41
N GLY A 353 -16.45 20.80 16.23
CA GLY A 353 -15.08 20.48 15.81
C GLY A 353 -14.49 19.24 16.47
N THR A 354 -15.30 18.47 17.19
CA THR A 354 -14.88 17.28 17.93
C THR A 354 -15.73 16.08 17.55
N ASP A 355 -15.10 15.01 17.06
CA ASP A 355 -15.73 13.71 16.89
C ASP A 355 -15.76 13.00 18.25
N THR A 356 -16.92 12.98 18.89
CA THR A 356 -17.09 12.43 20.25
C THR A 356 -16.96 10.91 20.30
N ALA A 357 -17.18 10.22 19.17
CA ALA A 357 -17.19 8.77 19.13
C ALA A 357 -15.78 8.15 18.97
N PHE A 358 -14.95 8.72 18.08
CA PHE A 358 -13.66 8.13 17.71
C PHE A 358 -12.52 9.15 17.62
N GLY A 359 -12.77 10.42 17.88
CA GLY A 359 -11.74 11.46 17.90
C GLY A 359 -11.13 11.78 16.52
N LYS A 360 -11.90 11.69 15.43
CA LYS A 360 -11.40 12.00 14.09
C LYS A 360 -10.93 13.45 14.00
N GLY A 361 -9.68 13.65 13.55
CA GLY A 361 -9.04 14.96 13.45
C GLY A 361 -8.36 15.42 14.74
N SER A 362 -8.19 14.57 15.75
CA SER A 362 -7.48 14.89 16.99
C SER A 362 -5.96 14.93 16.82
N THR A 363 -5.38 14.00 16.05
CA THR A 363 -3.93 13.85 15.91
C THR A 363 -3.36 14.62 14.72
N ALA A 364 -2.04 14.85 14.71
CA ALA A 364 -1.32 15.43 13.57
C ALA A 364 -1.47 14.57 12.30
N TYR A 365 -1.44 13.24 12.43
CA TYR A 365 -1.64 12.31 11.33
C TYR A 365 -3.03 12.46 10.70
N ASN A 366 -4.09 12.53 11.53
CA ASN A 366 -5.44 12.75 11.03
C ASN A 366 -5.55 14.06 10.24
N ARG A 367 -5.04 15.15 10.80
CA ARG A 367 -5.10 16.49 10.20
C ARG A 367 -4.31 16.61 8.91
N PHE A 368 -3.20 15.88 8.79
CA PHE A 368 -2.41 15.80 7.56
C PHE A 368 -3.24 15.26 6.38
N HIS A 369 -4.13 14.31 6.63
CA HIS A 369 -5.01 13.73 5.61
C HIS A 369 -6.32 14.52 5.41
N GLY A 370 -6.63 15.45 6.28
CA GLY A 370 -7.79 16.32 6.19
C GLY A 370 -7.72 17.36 5.06
N ASP A 371 -8.50 18.43 5.20
CA ASP A 371 -8.43 19.62 4.36
C ASP A 371 -8.24 20.85 5.26
N PRO A 372 -7.09 21.53 5.25
CA PRO A 372 -6.79 22.65 6.12
C PRO A 372 -7.71 23.87 5.94
N GLU A 373 -8.46 23.94 4.84
CA GLU A 373 -9.46 25.00 4.60
C GLU A 373 -10.78 24.74 5.35
N VAL A 374 -11.02 23.51 5.80
CA VAL A 374 -12.23 23.17 6.57
C VAL A 374 -12.02 23.48 8.04
N LYS A 375 -12.96 24.22 8.61
CA LYS A 375 -12.94 24.68 10.02
C LYS A 375 -14.23 24.24 10.72
N PRO A 376 -14.19 24.02 12.02
CA PRO A 376 -13.07 24.12 12.98
C PRO A 376 -12.08 22.94 12.91
N ASN A 377 -12.47 21.79 12.36
CA ASN A 377 -11.64 20.59 12.29
C ASN A 377 -11.46 20.17 10.81
N PRO A 378 -10.21 20.02 10.31
CA PRO A 378 -9.94 19.71 8.91
C PRO A 378 -10.43 18.32 8.45
N CYS A 379 -10.86 17.46 9.35
CA CYS A 379 -11.33 16.11 9.06
C CYS A 379 -12.86 15.95 9.16
N LEU A 380 -13.58 17.02 9.60
CA LEU A 380 -15.02 16.96 9.86
C LEU A 380 -15.79 17.86 8.89
N ALA A 381 -16.78 17.28 8.22
CA ALA A 381 -17.80 18.01 7.46
C ALA A 381 -19.11 17.24 7.50
N PRO A 382 -20.28 17.91 7.38
CA PRO A 382 -21.56 17.23 7.46
C PRO A 382 -21.81 16.33 6.26
N ILE A 383 -22.56 15.25 6.50
CA ILE A 383 -23.12 14.36 5.49
C ILE A 383 -24.61 14.71 5.39
N ALA A 384 -24.94 15.74 4.62
CA ALA A 384 -26.27 16.34 4.63
C ALA A 384 -26.88 16.58 3.23
N THR A 385 -26.05 16.61 2.19
CA THR A 385 -26.50 17.00 0.83
C THR A 385 -26.56 15.78 -0.08
N GLY A 386 -27.75 15.25 -0.28
CA GLY A 386 -27.97 14.15 -1.24
C GLY A 386 -27.65 14.53 -2.70
N PRO A 387 -27.49 13.57 -3.59
CA PRO A 387 -27.47 12.14 -3.31
C PRO A 387 -26.27 11.71 -2.44
N PHE A 388 -26.45 10.60 -1.72
CA PHE A 388 -25.44 9.98 -0.87
C PHE A 388 -24.80 8.79 -1.57
N TYR A 389 -23.57 8.49 -1.20
CA TYR A 389 -22.77 7.46 -1.87
C TYR A 389 -22.06 6.54 -0.89
N ALA A 390 -21.86 5.30 -1.31
CA ALA A 390 -21.07 4.32 -0.58
C ALA A 390 -20.10 3.59 -1.50
N VAL A 391 -18.91 3.30 -0.97
CA VAL A 391 -17.94 2.38 -1.57
C VAL A 391 -17.69 1.25 -0.58
N ARG A 392 -17.90 0.00 -1.02
CA ARG A 392 -17.60 -1.18 -0.23
C ARG A 392 -16.09 -1.37 -0.11
N VAL A 393 -15.62 -1.62 1.10
CA VAL A 393 -14.22 -1.96 1.40
C VAL A 393 -14.14 -3.27 2.17
N VAL A 394 -13.08 -4.02 1.91
CA VAL A 394 -12.77 -5.29 2.57
C VAL A 394 -11.34 -5.23 3.11
N PRO A 395 -10.93 -6.14 4.01
CA PRO A 395 -9.53 -6.26 4.37
C PRO A 395 -8.65 -6.47 3.15
N GLY A 396 -7.47 -5.89 3.20
CA GLY A 396 -6.42 -6.07 2.21
C GLY A 396 -5.06 -5.83 2.84
N ASP A 397 -4.02 -6.05 2.07
CA ASP A 397 -2.65 -5.78 2.46
C ASP A 397 -1.84 -5.10 1.34
N ILE A 398 -0.68 -4.60 1.71
CA ILE A 398 0.34 -4.08 0.80
C ILE A 398 1.68 -4.83 0.95
N GLY A 399 1.66 -5.96 1.65
CA GLY A 399 2.78 -6.85 1.92
C GLY A 399 2.61 -7.59 3.23
N THR A 400 3.58 -8.43 3.58
CA THR A 400 3.55 -9.24 4.80
C THR A 400 4.53 -8.73 5.86
N PHE A 401 4.20 -8.94 7.13
CA PHE A 401 5.08 -8.71 8.29
C PHE A 401 5.66 -10.01 8.81
N ALA A 402 4.88 -11.08 8.84
CA ALA A 402 5.41 -12.41 9.08
C ALA A 402 6.36 -12.82 7.95
N GLY A 403 7.39 -13.57 8.26
CA GLY A 403 8.45 -13.94 7.34
C GLY A 403 9.54 -14.76 8.03
N LEU A 404 10.65 -14.98 7.34
CA LEU A 404 11.79 -15.71 7.88
C LEU A 404 12.44 -14.95 9.05
N LYS A 405 12.71 -15.65 10.13
CA LYS A 405 13.47 -15.12 11.26
C LYS A 405 14.90 -14.82 10.83
N THR A 406 15.39 -13.64 11.18
CA THR A 406 16.75 -13.22 10.86
C THR A 406 17.43 -12.58 12.05
N ASP A 407 18.75 -12.55 12.03
CA ASP A 407 19.55 -11.76 12.97
C ASP A 407 19.77 -10.32 12.47
N GLU A 408 20.60 -9.56 13.20
CA GLU A 408 20.97 -8.18 12.89
C GLU A 408 21.75 -8.02 11.57
N HIS A 409 22.30 -9.10 11.02
CA HIS A 409 22.98 -9.15 9.73
C HIS A 409 22.09 -9.64 8.60
N ALA A 410 20.79 -9.84 8.85
CA ALA A 410 19.81 -10.41 7.92
C ALA A 410 20.08 -11.88 7.54
N ARG A 411 20.90 -12.61 8.31
CA ARG A 411 21.09 -14.05 8.11
C ARG A 411 19.85 -14.80 8.55
N VAL A 412 19.39 -15.75 7.76
CA VAL A 412 18.24 -16.60 8.13
C VAL A 412 18.62 -17.51 9.29
N ILE A 413 17.76 -17.58 10.30
CA ILE A 413 17.92 -18.37 11.50
C ILE A 413 17.19 -19.71 11.38
N GLY A 414 17.84 -20.79 11.77
CA GLY A 414 17.26 -22.12 11.88
C GLY A 414 16.68 -22.43 13.27
N PRO A 415 16.11 -23.64 13.47
CA PRO A 415 15.44 -24.04 14.71
C PRO A 415 16.32 -23.97 15.97
N ASP A 416 17.62 -24.21 15.82
CA ASP A 416 18.59 -24.12 16.94
C ASP A 416 19.01 -22.69 17.28
N ASN A 417 18.27 -21.70 16.78
CA ASN A 417 18.59 -20.29 16.88
C ASN A 417 20.00 -19.93 16.33
N THR A 418 20.48 -20.70 15.36
CA THR A 418 21.77 -20.49 14.70
C THR A 418 21.57 -20.00 13.26
N PRO A 419 22.45 -19.10 12.75
CA PRO A 419 22.36 -18.63 11.39
C PRO A 419 22.65 -19.75 10.35
N LEU A 420 21.80 -19.85 9.35
CA LEU A 420 22.03 -20.72 8.19
C LEU A 420 23.11 -20.10 7.30
N LYS A 421 24.26 -20.71 7.24
CA LYS A 421 25.42 -20.16 6.55
C LYS A 421 25.16 -20.01 5.04
N GLY A 422 25.47 -18.82 4.51
CA GLY A 422 25.28 -18.49 3.09
C GLY A 422 23.84 -18.11 2.72
N LEU A 423 22.90 -17.95 3.69
CA LEU A 423 21.53 -17.58 3.42
C LEU A 423 21.11 -16.31 4.18
N TYR A 424 20.55 -15.35 3.45
CA TYR A 424 20.02 -14.09 3.95
C TYR A 424 18.55 -13.92 3.49
N ALA A 425 17.76 -13.18 4.27
CA ALA A 425 16.42 -12.75 3.86
C ALA A 425 16.24 -11.26 4.19
N VAL A 426 15.60 -10.54 3.25
CA VAL A 426 15.39 -9.10 3.37
C VAL A 426 14.01 -8.70 2.83
N GLY A 427 13.58 -7.47 3.13
CA GLY A 427 12.24 -7.02 2.73
C GLY A 427 11.15 -7.85 3.38
N ASN A 428 10.10 -8.19 2.64
CA ASN A 428 8.96 -8.93 3.18
C ASN A 428 9.17 -10.45 3.24
N ASP A 429 10.30 -10.97 2.76
CA ASP A 429 10.68 -12.37 3.05
C ASP A 429 11.25 -12.52 4.46
N MET A 430 11.80 -11.44 5.01
CA MET A 430 12.26 -11.33 6.39
C MET A 430 11.07 -10.94 7.30
N ALA A 431 11.00 -11.51 8.49
CA ALA A 431 10.08 -11.07 9.53
C ALA A 431 10.30 -9.58 9.86
N SER A 432 9.22 -8.81 9.95
CA SER A 432 9.31 -7.36 10.17
C SER A 432 9.96 -7.04 11.51
N VAL A 433 10.96 -6.17 11.50
CA VAL A 433 11.58 -5.64 12.72
C VAL A 433 10.63 -4.84 13.62
N LEU A 434 9.44 -4.54 13.13
CA LEU A 434 8.41 -3.79 13.86
C LEU A 434 7.35 -4.71 14.52
N GLY A 435 7.57 -6.03 14.49
CA GLY A 435 6.76 -6.98 15.27
C GLY A 435 5.27 -6.99 14.90
N GLY A 436 4.93 -6.79 13.62
CA GLY A 436 3.53 -6.78 13.17
C GLY A 436 2.79 -5.45 13.39
N ASN A 437 3.51 -4.34 13.60
CA ASN A 437 2.95 -3.00 13.77
C ASN A 437 3.28 -2.09 12.59
N TYR A 438 2.45 -1.09 12.35
CA TYR A 438 2.62 -0.13 11.26
C TYR A 438 2.83 1.30 11.79
N SER A 439 4.07 1.69 12.03
CA SER A 439 4.41 2.96 12.68
C SER A 439 4.50 4.16 11.75
N GLY A 440 4.65 3.95 10.43
CA GLY A 440 4.83 5.06 9.49
C GLY A 440 4.93 4.66 8.03
N GLY A 441 4.90 5.63 7.14
CA GLY A 441 5.06 5.43 5.70
C GLY A 441 6.44 4.89 5.33
N GLY A 442 6.48 3.84 4.47
CA GLY A 442 7.73 3.23 4.03
C GLY A 442 8.22 2.05 4.87
N ILE A 443 7.42 1.58 5.81
CA ILE A 443 7.73 0.48 6.75
C ILE A 443 8.15 -0.84 6.08
N THR A 444 7.76 -1.08 4.84
CA THR A 444 8.20 -2.24 4.05
C THR A 444 9.43 -1.93 3.22
N LEU A 445 9.48 -0.75 2.60
CA LEU A 445 10.59 -0.33 1.72
C LEU A 445 11.83 0.10 2.50
N GLY A 446 11.67 0.81 3.61
CA GLY A 446 12.77 1.26 4.47
C GLY A 446 13.59 0.09 5.00
N PRO A 447 12.99 -0.82 5.77
CA PRO A 447 13.67 -2.03 6.23
C PRO A 447 14.23 -2.87 5.09
N GLY A 448 13.48 -3.06 3.99
CA GLY A 448 13.96 -3.81 2.84
C GLY A 448 15.26 -3.26 2.24
N MET A 449 15.38 -1.94 2.10
CA MET A 449 16.61 -1.28 1.62
C MET A 449 17.73 -1.33 2.66
N THR A 450 17.40 -1.14 3.94
CA THR A 450 18.38 -1.13 5.05
C THR A 450 18.99 -2.52 5.23
N PHE A 451 18.15 -3.54 5.36
CA PHE A 451 18.64 -4.90 5.54
C PHE A 451 19.24 -5.49 4.27
N GLY A 452 18.80 -5.04 3.08
CA GLY A 452 19.49 -5.34 1.82
C GLY A 452 20.93 -4.81 1.79
N TYR A 453 21.16 -3.61 2.31
CA TYR A 453 22.49 -3.04 2.46
C TYR A 453 23.33 -3.80 3.51
N ILE A 454 22.75 -4.10 4.67
CA ILE A 454 23.41 -4.85 5.75
C ILE A 454 23.80 -6.24 5.28
N ALA A 455 22.89 -6.99 4.64
CA ALA A 455 23.15 -8.32 4.09
C ALA A 455 24.29 -8.29 3.06
N GLY A 456 24.28 -7.27 2.17
CA GLY A 456 25.34 -7.09 1.17
C GLY A 456 26.70 -6.83 1.79
N LEU A 457 26.79 -5.97 2.80
CA LEU A 457 28.04 -5.72 3.53
C LEU A 457 28.54 -6.96 4.28
N HIS A 458 27.65 -7.63 5.00
CA HIS A 458 28.02 -8.84 5.74
C HIS A 458 28.52 -9.94 4.79
N ALA A 459 27.76 -10.23 3.74
CA ALA A 459 28.15 -11.24 2.73
C ALA A 459 29.52 -10.91 2.09
N ALA A 460 29.80 -9.63 1.80
CA ALA A 460 31.08 -9.23 1.24
C ALA A 460 32.25 -9.43 2.22
N SER A 461 32.03 -9.26 3.52
CA SER A 461 33.05 -9.41 4.57
C SER A 461 33.34 -10.87 4.96
N GLU A 462 32.40 -11.80 4.73
CA GLU A 462 32.56 -13.22 4.98
C GLU A 462 33.76 -13.78 4.20
N ARG A 463 34.72 -14.39 4.93
CA ARG A 463 35.83 -15.13 4.30
C ARG A 463 35.31 -16.50 3.87
N ASN A 464 35.67 -16.93 2.69
CA ASN A 464 35.33 -18.26 2.14
C ASN A 464 35.94 -19.40 2.95
#